data_3661bb7b6678f63b5ab8811d09c87300
#
_entry.id   3661bb7b6678f63b5ab8811d09c87300
#
_cell.length_a   1.000
_cell.length_b   1.000
_cell.length_c   1.000
_cell.angle_alpha   90.00
_cell.angle_beta   90.00
_cell.angle_gamma   90.00
#
_symmetry.space_group_name_H-M   'P 1'
#
loop_
_entity.id
_entity.type
_entity.pdbx_description
1 polymer ?
#
loop_
_entity_poly.entity_id
_entity_poly.type
_entity_poly.pdbx_seq_one_letter_code
_entity_poly.pdbx_strand_id
1 'polypeptide(L)'
;MIDLHTHSVFSDGELIPSEIIRRMAELENEGLAITDHADFSNISWIMQNLRRFMDFRDDYELDVLFGVEVTHVPPKLIGRAVELAWKEGAEIVIVHGETIAEPVKEGTNFAAVQEEIDILAHPGLIDVKTAELAKENGVYLEISARKGHCLTNGHVAKIAQEIGCKLVINTDAHSPSDFIDTQTAIKILRGAGIVDIEEVLNNSKRIIKKKLRH
;
A
#
# COMPACT_ATOMS: atom_id res chain seq x y z
N MET A 1 -4.20 -3.77 13.68
CA MET A 1 -4.43 -3.07 12.40
C MET A 1 -4.39 -4.05 11.23
N ILE A 2 -4.64 -3.57 10.01
CA ILE A 2 -4.31 -4.29 8.77
C ILE A 2 -3.32 -3.43 8.01
N ASP A 3 -2.22 -4.03 7.58
CA ASP A 3 -1.13 -3.39 6.85
C ASP A 3 -1.15 -3.86 5.38
N LEU A 4 -1.47 -2.97 4.47
CA LEU A 4 -1.65 -3.32 3.06
C LEU A 4 -0.42 -3.02 2.20
N HIS A 5 0.74 -2.69 2.81
CA HIS A 5 1.94 -2.32 2.11
C HIS A 5 3.18 -2.85 2.83
N THR A 6 3.66 -4.02 2.40
CA THR A 6 4.86 -4.68 2.94
C THR A 6 5.66 -5.34 1.83
N HIS A 7 6.98 -5.44 2.01
CA HIS A 7 7.91 -5.96 1.04
C HIS A 7 8.62 -7.21 1.55
N SER A 8 8.77 -8.18 0.67
CA SER A 8 9.44 -9.44 0.96
C SER A 8 10.80 -9.54 0.23
N VAL A 9 11.44 -10.69 0.38
CA VAL A 9 12.66 -11.04 -0.39
C VAL A 9 12.41 -11.17 -1.90
N PHE A 10 11.18 -11.02 -2.37
CA PHE A 10 10.88 -10.97 -3.79
C PHE A 10 11.10 -9.59 -4.41
N SER A 11 11.37 -8.56 -3.60
CA SER A 11 11.94 -7.29 -4.03
C SER A 11 13.18 -6.96 -3.20
N ASP A 12 13.07 -6.07 -2.27
CA ASP A 12 14.16 -5.56 -1.45
C ASP A 12 13.88 -5.66 0.06
N GLY A 13 12.83 -6.36 0.45
CA GLY A 13 12.59 -6.72 1.84
C GLY A 13 13.54 -7.81 2.35
N GLU A 14 13.74 -7.86 3.66
CA GLU A 14 14.64 -8.81 4.31
C GLU A 14 14.00 -10.17 4.59
N LEU A 15 12.66 -10.27 4.57
CA LEU A 15 11.92 -11.41 5.09
C LEU A 15 11.18 -12.19 4.00
N ILE A 16 11.11 -13.51 4.17
CA ILE A 16 10.21 -14.34 3.37
C ILE A 16 8.74 -14.13 3.80
N PRO A 17 7.75 -14.39 2.91
CA PRO A 17 6.33 -14.22 3.22
C PRO A 17 5.87 -14.81 4.56
N SER A 18 6.24 -16.03 4.87
CA SER A 18 5.85 -16.69 6.13
C SER A 18 6.36 -15.96 7.38
N GLU A 19 7.55 -15.37 7.31
CA GLU A 19 8.12 -14.64 8.44
C GLU A 19 7.42 -13.28 8.61
N ILE A 20 7.07 -12.61 7.52
CA ILE A 20 6.24 -11.38 7.56
C ILE A 20 4.93 -11.67 8.28
N ILE A 21 4.20 -12.69 7.85
CA ILE A 21 2.92 -13.08 8.42
C ILE A 21 3.07 -13.40 9.92
N ARG A 22 4.09 -14.17 10.30
CA ARG A 22 4.32 -14.54 11.70
C ARG A 22 4.60 -13.33 12.57
N ARG A 23 5.40 -12.36 12.11
CA ARG A 23 5.70 -11.14 12.86
C ARG A 23 4.48 -10.24 13.01
N MET A 24 3.65 -10.15 11.96
CA MET A 24 2.40 -9.40 12.01
C MET A 24 1.41 -10.02 13.01
N ALA A 25 1.34 -11.35 13.08
CA ALA A 25 0.53 -12.05 14.08
C ALA A 25 1.02 -11.80 15.50
N GLU A 26 2.33 -11.81 15.77
CA GLU A 26 2.91 -11.48 17.09
C GLU A 26 2.59 -10.05 17.55
N LEU A 27 2.38 -9.11 16.62
CA LEU A 27 1.96 -7.75 16.91
C LEU A 27 0.43 -7.60 17.02
N GLU A 28 -0.29 -8.71 17.05
CA GLU A 28 -1.77 -8.77 17.14
C GLU A 28 -2.45 -7.99 16.01
N ASN A 29 -1.83 -7.94 14.84
CA ASN A 29 -2.44 -7.39 13.64
C ASN A 29 -3.45 -8.37 13.04
N GLU A 30 -4.47 -7.86 12.34
CA GLU A 30 -5.61 -8.65 11.85
C GLU A 30 -5.41 -9.16 10.42
N GLY A 31 -4.49 -8.57 9.67
CA GLY A 31 -4.20 -8.95 8.28
C GLY A 31 -3.13 -8.08 7.65
N LEU A 32 -2.70 -8.47 6.46
CA LEU A 32 -1.70 -7.76 5.69
C LEU A 32 -1.84 -7.98 4.18
N ALA A 33 -1.10 -7.17 3.41
CA ALA A 33 -0.79 -7.48 2.01
C ALA A 33 0.72 -7.51 1.81
N ILE A 34 1.21 -8.45 1.00
CA ILE A 34 2.58 -8.47 0.48
C ILE A 34 2.52 -7.85 -0.91
N THR A 35 3.21 -6.72 -1.08
CA THR A 35 3.13 -5.84 -2.25
C THR A 35 4.52 -5.42 -2.71
N ASP A 36 5.34 -6.40 -3.04
CA ASP A 36 6.72 -6.22 -3.47
C ASP A 36 6.89 -5.20 -4.61
N HIS A 37 7.99 -4.45 -4.61
CA HIS A 37 8.34 -3.51 -5.69
C HIS A 37 8.38 -4.20 -7.05
N ALA A 38 7.67 -3.64 -8.01
CA ALA A 38 7.45 -4.28 -9.30
C ALA A 38 7.50 -3.31 -10.49
N ASP A 39 8.10 -3.79 -11.56
CA ASP A 39 8.05 -3.20 -12.89
C ASP A 39 7.88 -4.30 -13.96
N PHE A 40 8.01 -3.96 -15.24
CA PHE A 40 7.86 -4.92 -16.33
C PHE A 40 8.86 -6.09 -16.29
N SER A 41 9.97 -5.98 -15.54
CA SER A 41 11.00 -7.01 -15.46
C SER A 41 10.65 -8.11 -14.45
N ASN A 42 9.84 -7.82 -13.43
CA ASN A 42 9.64 -8.74 -12.30
C ASN A 42 8.17 -8.99 -11.91
N ILE A 43 7.18 -8.22 -12.37
CA ILE A 43 5.75 -8.42 -12.04
C ILE A 43 5.35 -9.89 -12.18
N SER A 44 5.56 -10.50 -13.35
CA SER A 44 5.16 -11.90 -13.60
C SER A 44 5.90 -12.88 -12.68
N TRP A 45 7.19 -12.63 -12.40
CA TRP A 45 7.98 -13.48 -11.52
C TRP A 45 7.52 -13.38 -10.06
N ILE A 46 7.25 -12.19 -9.54
CA ILE A 46 6.72 -11.97 -8.19
C ILE A 46 5.39 -12.72 -8.05
N MET A 47 4.45 -12.45 -8.95
CA MET A 47 3.11 -13.04 -8.86
C MET A 47 3.12 -14.57 -9.01
N GLN A 48 4.00 -15.15 -9.83
CA GLN A 48 4.16 -16.60 -9.92
C GLN A 48 4.64 -17.23 -8.61
N ASN A 49 5.54 -16.57 -7.88
CA ASN A 49 6.01 -17.04 -6.59
C ASN A 49 4.97 -16.89 -5.49
N LEU A 50 4.32 -15.73 -5.41
CA LEU A 50 3.24 -15.47 -4.45
C LEU A 50 2.04 -16.40 -4.68
N ARG A 51 1.70 -16.72 -5.94
CA ARG A 51 0.61 -17.66 -6.26
C ARG A 51 0.83 -19.04 -5.65
N ARG A 52 2.06 -19.54 -5.63
CA ARG A 52 2.38 -20.81 -4.97
C ARG A 52 2.12 -20.77 -3.46
N PHE A 53 2.24 -19.60 -2.87
CA PHE A 53 1.96 -19.38 -1.47
C PHE A 53 0.46 -19.26 -1.19
N MET A 54 -0.32 -18.69 -2.12
CA MET A 54 -1.76 -18.50 -1.99
C MET A 54 -2.52 -19.81 -1.68
N ASP A 55 -2.04 -20.93 -2.21
CA ASP A 55 -2.64 -22.27 -1.98
C ASP A 55 -2.62 -22.69 -0.51
N PHE A 56 -1.78 -22.06 0.31
CA PHE A 56 -1.58 -22.38 1.73
C PHE A 56 -1.99 -21.25 2.68
N ARG A 57 -2.52 -20.12 2.17
CA ARG A 57 -2.77 -18.94 3.00
C ARG A 57 -3.80 -19.19 4.11
N ASP A 58 -4.78 -20.07 3.88
CA ASP A 58 -5.83 -20.41 4.86
C ASP A 58 -5.28 -21.17 6.09
N ASP A 59 -4.05 -21.69 6.01
CA ASP A 59 -3.35 -22.30 7.14
C ASP A 59 -2.68 -21.27 8.06
N TYR A 60 -2.69 -19.97 7.67
CA TYR A 60 -2.15 -18.89 8.47
C TYR A 60 -3.24 -18.18 9.28
N GLU A 61 -2.84 -17.61 10.42
CA GLU A 61 -3.74 -17.00 11.40
C GLU A 61 -4.29 -15.62 10.99
N LEU A 62 -3.84 -15.07 9.84
CA LEU A 62 -4.16 -13.72 9.37
C LEU A 62 -4.80 -13.75 7.99
N ASP A 63 -5.64 -12.76 7.74
CA ASP A 63 -6.08 -12.42 6.38
C ASP A 63 -4.88 -11.89 5.56
N VAL A 64 -4.53 -12.53 4.46
CA VAL A 64 -3.36 -12.15 3.63
C VAL A 64 -3.79 -11.91 2.18
N LEU A 65 -3.42 -10.75 1.63
CA LEU A 65 -3.50 -10.45 0.20
C LEU A 65 -2.11 -10.51 -0.44
N PHE A 66 -2.08 -10.82 -1.71
CA PHE A 66 -0.86 -10.82 -2.51
C PHE A 66 -1.00 -9.91 -3.71
N GLY A 67 -0.03 -9.03 -3.89
CA GLY A 67 -0.05 -8.06 -4.96
C GLY A 67 1.32 -7.47 -5.25
N VAL A 68 1.31 -6.27 -5.78
CA VAL A 68 2.53 -5.56 -6.15
C VAL A 68 2.40 -4.06 -5.87
N GLU A 69 3.53 -3.42 -5.60
CA GLU A 69 3.69 -1.99 -5.71
C GLU A 69 4.41 -1.67 -7.02
N VAL A 70 3.70 -1.06 -7.98
CA VAL A 70 4.29 -0.59 -9.24
C VAL A 70 5.21 0.58 -8.94
N THR A 71 6.53 0.39 -9.12
CA THR A 71 7.56 1.29 -8.60
C THR A 71 8.40 1.88 -9.73
N HIS A 72 8.58 3.22 -9.72
CA HIS A 72 9.42 3.99 -10.64
C HIS A 72 9.14 3.78 -12.15
N VAL A 73 7.99 3.22 -12.49
CA VAL A 73 7.54 3.11 -13.89
C VAL A 73 7.21 4.50 -14.44
N PRO A 74 7.68 4.87 -15.64
CA PRO A 74 7.35 6.17 -16.22
C PRO A 74 5.83 6.42 -16.27
N PRO A 75 5.33 7.64 -15.96
CA PRO A 75 3.89 7.93 -15.87
C PRO A 75 3.06 7.39 -17.04
N LYS A 76 3.52 7.55 -18.28
CA LYS A 76 2.84 7.06 -19.50
C LYS A 76 2.72 5.54 -19.61
N LEU A 77 3.39 4.78 -18.75
CA LEU A 77 3.42 3.30 -18.78
C LEU A 77 2.77 2.69 -17.55
N ILE A 78 2.37 3.49 -16.55
CA ILE A 78 1.76 2.99 -15.30
C ILE A 78 0.54 2.13 -15.61
N GLY A 79 -0.38 2.59 -16.45
CA GLY A 79 -1.57 1.82 -16.81
C GLY A 79 -1.26 0.42 -17.36
N ARG A 80 -0.21 0.32 -18.19
CA ARG A 80 0.22 -0.99 -18.73
C ARG A 80 0.82 -1.89 -17.65
N ALA A 81 1.53 -1.34 -16.67
CA ALA A 81 2.09 -2.12 -15.57
C ALA A 81 0.96 -2.58 -14.62
N VAL A 82 -0.01 -1.72 -14.34
CA VAL A 82 -1.21 -2.04 -13.57
C VAL A 82 -2.02 -3.15 -14.24
N GLU A 83 -2.30 -3.03 -15.55
CA GLU A 83 -3.00 -4.06 -16.32
C GLU A 83 -2.25 -5.40 -16.28
N LEU A 84 -0.92 -5.37 -16.40
CA LEU A 84 -0.09 -6.58 -16.30
C LEU A 84 -0.20 -7.20 -14.90
N ALA A 85 -0.15 -6.41 -13.82
CA ALA A 85 -0.28 -6.91 -12.46
C ALA A 85 -1.62 -7.64 -12.24
N TRP A 86 -2.72 -7.04 -12.66
CA TRP A 86 -4.04 -7.68 -12.60
C TRP A 86 -4.12 -8.96 -13.43
N LYS A 87 -3.57 -8.95 -14.64
CA LYS A 87 -3.51 -10.13 -15.52
C LYS A 87 -2.71 -11.28 -14.91
N GLU A 88 -1.65 -10.98 -14.19
CA GLU A 88 -0.83 -11.96 -13.48
C GLU A 88 -1.49 -12.43 -12.16
N GLY A 89 -2.66 -11.90 -11.82
CA GLY A 89 -3.49 -12.36 -10.69
C GLY A 89 -3.16 -11.66 -9.37
N ALA A 90 -2.69 -10.42 -9.41
CA ALA A 90 -2.61 -9.60 -8.21
C ALA A 90 -4.00 -9.44 -7.58
N GLU A 91 -4.08 -9.52 -6.26
CA GLU A 91 -5.31 -9.29 -5.49
C GLU A 91 -5.42 -7.83 -5.04
N ILE A 92 -4.29 -7.13 -4.98
CA ILE A 92 -4.17 -5.71 -4.66
C ILE A 92 -3.06 -5.09 -5.51
N VAL A 93 -3.27 -3.88 -6.02
CA VAL A 93 -2.27 -3.11 -6.76
C VAL A 93 -2.09 -1.76 -6.13
N ILE A 94 -0.85 -1.47 -5.77
CA ILE A 94 -0.40 -0.19 -5.22
C ILE A 94 0.52 0.47 -6.25
N VAL A 95 0.57 1.79 -6.26
CA VAL A 95 1.55 2.54 -7.06
C VAL A 95 2.37 3.41 -6.12
N HIS A 96 3.68 3.33 -6.27
CA HIS A 96 4.68 4.16 -5.58
C HIS A 96 4.49 5.63 -5.95
N GLY A 97 4.08 6.44 -4.97
CA GLY A 97 3.78 7.85 -5.15
C GLY A 97 5.02 8.76 -5.13
N GLU A 98 4.77 10.04 -5.36
CA GLU A 98 5.81 11.09 -5.44
C GLU A 98 6.30 11.52 -4.04
N THR A 99 6.78 10.56 -3.26
CA THR A 99 7.44 10.86 -1.98
C THR A 99 8.59 11.84 -2.16
N ILE A 100 8.84 12.68 -1.16
CA ILE A 100 9.99 13.59 -1.16
C ILE A 100 11.32 12.90 -0.79
N ALA A 101 11.24 11.64 -0.33
CA ALA A 101 12.40 10.87 0.12
C ALA A 101 13.16 10.21 -1.05
N GLU A 102 12.54 10.08 -2.22
CA GLU A 102 13.07 9.37 -3.38
C GLU A 102 12.85 10.13 -4.69
N PRO A 103 13.69 9.86 -5.73
CA PRO A 103 13.63 10.60 -6.99
C PRO A 103 12.51 10.08 -7.92
N VAL A 104 11.26 10.13 -7.47
CA VAL A 104 10.10 9.71 -8.27
C VAL A 104 9.85 10.73 -9.39
N LYS A 105 9.47 10.22 -10.56
CA LYS A 105 9.17 11.09 -11.71
C LYS A 105 7.89 11.88 -11.46
N GLU A 106 7.96 13.21 -11.64
CA GLU A 106 6.80 14.10 -11.60
C GLU A 106 5.70 13.65 -12.56
N GLY A 107 4.44 13.71 -12.12
CA GLY A 107 3.26 13.24 -12.84
C GLY A 107 2.92 11.78 -12.57
N THR A 108 3.69 11.08 -11.74
CA THR A 108 3.41 9.69 -11.33
C THR A 108 2.09 9.60 -10.55
N ASN A 109 1.88 10.45 -9.54
CA ASN A 109 0.63 10.47 -8.77
C ASN A 109 -0.59 10.66 -9.67
N PHE A 110 -0.54 11.66 -10.55
CA PHE A 110 -1.65 11.97 -11.44
C PHE A 110 -1.93 10.84 -12.43
N ALA A 111 -0.89 10.20 -12.97
CA ALA A 111 -1.05 9.05 -13.85
C ALA A 111 -1.62 7.83 -13.10
N ALA A 112 -1.12 7.57 -11.89
CA ALA A 112 -1.53 6.42 -11.09
C ALA A 112 -3.02 6.46 -10.72
N VAL A 113 -3.53 7.60 -10.27
CA VAL A 113 -4.93 7.72 -9.83
C VAL A 113 -5.96 7.63 -10.97
N GLN A 114 -5.52 7.63 -12.23
CA GLN A 114 -6.37 7.39 -13.41
C GLN A 114 -6.54 5.91 -13.72
N GLU A 115 -5.73 5.05 -13.11
CA GLU A 115 -5.71 3.63 -13.36
C GLU A 115 -6.47 2.84 -12.29
N GLU A 116 -6.76 1.58 -12.55
CA GLU A 116 -7.44 0.68 -11.62
C GLU A 116 -6.47 0.21 -10.52
N ILE A 117 -6.15 1.09 -9.57
CA ILE A 117 -5.31 0.79 -8.42
C ILE A 117 -6.11 0.88 -7.12
N ASP A 118 -5.64 0.21 -6.08
CA ASP A 118 -6.28 0.27 -4.76
C ASP A 118 -5.73 1.43 -3.92
N ILE A 119 -4.41 1.61 -3.92
CA ILE A 119 -3.72 2.57 -3.05
C ILE A 119 -2.67 3.34 -3.85
N LEU A 120 -2.64 4.65 -3.67
CA LEU A 120 -1.49 5.49 -4.02
C LEU A 120 -0.61 5.62 -2.77
N ALA A 121 0.53 4.93 -2.76
CA ALA A 121 1.46 4.89 -1.63
C ALA A 121 2.15 6.25 -1.44
N HIS A 122 2.37 6.65 -0.18
CA HIS A 122 3.17 7.83 0.22
C HIS A 122 3.24 8.97 -0.84
N PRO A 123 2.09 9.57 -1.22
CA PRO A 123 1.97 10.44 -2.40
C PRO A 123 2.68 11.81 -2.27
N GLY A 124 3.51 11.99 -1.27
CA GLY A 124 4.32 13.19 -1.11
C GLY A 124 3.51 14.47 -0.96
N LEU A 125 3.84 15.45 -1.76
CA LEU A 125 3.14 16.74 -1.80
C LEU A 125 2.00 16.73 -2.85
N ILE A 126 1.13 15.74 -2.76
CA ILE A 126 0.00 15.58 -3.68
C ILE A 126 -0.80 16.88 -3.83
N ASP A 127 -1.16 17.24 -5.05
CA ASP A 127 -1.99 18.41 -5.34
C ASP A 127 -3.51 18.09 -5.23
N VAL A 128 -4.30 19.16 -5.11
CA VAL A 128 -5.76 19.08 -4.95
C VAL A 128 -6.43 18.34 -6.11
N LYS A 129 -6.03 18.63 -7.35
CA LYS A 129 -6.62 18.03 -8.55
C LYS A 129 -6.40 16.51 -8.60
N THR A 130 -5.19 16.07 -8.25
CA THR A 130 -4.85 14.65 -8.19
C THR A 130 -5.62 13.95 -7.06
N ALA A 131 -5.79 14.62 -5.91
CA ALA A 131 -6.59 14.09 -4.80
C ALA A 131 -8.09 14.00 -5.14
N GLU A 132 -8.66 14.99 -5.84
CA GLU A 132 -10.04 14.93 -6.34
C GLU A 132 -10.24 13.72 -7.26
N LEU A 133 -9.31 13.50 -8.18
CA LEU A 133 -9.37 12.36 -9.10
C LEU A 133 -9.23 11.01 -8.36
N ALA A 134 -8.33 10.94 -7.35
CA ALA A 134 -8.23 9.75 -6.48
C ALA A 134 -9.55 9.43 -5.79
N LYS A 135 -10.24 10.46 -5.27
CA LYS A 135 -11.57 10.31 -4.66
C LYS A 135 -12.59 9.80 -5.67
N GLU A 136 -12.66 10.39 -6.86
CA GLU A 136 -13.61 10.02 -7.93
C GLU A 136 -13.43 8.56 -8.35
N ASN A 137 -12.18 8.11 -8.47
CA ASN A 137 -11.83 6.75 -8.87
C ASN A 137 -11.78 5.75 -7.71
N GLY A 138 -12.00 6.21 -6.47
CA GLY A 138 -12.04 5.35 -5.29
C GLY A 138 -10.67 4.85 -4.82
N VAL A 139 -9.59 5.51 -5.27
CA VAL A 139 -8.21 5.23 -4.85
C VAL A 139 -7.99 5.74 -3.43
N TYR A 140 -7.40 4.89 -2.58
CA TYR A 140 -7.02 5.29 -1.23
C TYR A 140 -5.65 5.99 -1.24
N LEU A 141 -5.51 7.04 -0.42
CA LEU A 141 -4.22 7.70 -0.21
C LEU A 141 -3.57 7.15 1.06
N GLU A 142 -2.28 6.89 0.99
CA GLU A 142 -1.56 6.31 2.11
C GLU A 142 -0.98 7.36 3.06
N ILE A 143 -1.15 7.11 4.35
CA ILE A 143 -0.33 7.64 5.45
C ILE A 143 0.72 6.59 5.74
N SER A 144 2.00 6.91 5.54
CA SER A 144 3.08 5.93 5.69
C SER A 144 3.73 6.02 7.07
N ALA A 145 4.01 4.86 7.68
CA ALA A 145 4.83 4.80 8.89
C ALA A 145 6.34 4.79 8.60
N ARG A 146 6.74 4.57 7.32
CA ARG A 146 8.13 4.45 6.92
C ARG A 146 8.90 5.75 7.11
N LYS A 147 10.11 5.60 7.62
CA LYS A 147 11.06 6.71 7.79
C LYS A 147 11.35 7.38 6.43
N GLY A 148 11.22 8.69 6.37
CA GLY A 148 11.36 9.47 5.14
C GLY A 148 10.02 9.73 4.46
N HIS A 149 9.25 8.70 4.13
CA HIS A 149 7.93 8.85 3.51
C HIS A 149 6.91 9.53 4.42
N CYS A 150 7.00 9.30 5.74
CA CYS A 150 6.13 9.94 6.74
C CYS A 150 6.28 11.47 6.85
N LEU A 151 7.31 12.07 6.26
CA LEU A 151 7.56 13.52 6.36
C LEU A 151 6.43 14.37 5.76
N THR A 152 5.68 13.82 4.82
CA THR A 152 4.57 14.51 4.15
C THR A 152 3.18 14.07 4.64
N ASN A 153 3.11 13.17 5.63
CA ASN A 153 1.84 12.66 6.15
C ASN A 153 0.84 13.77 6.52
N GLY A 154 1.32 14.86 7.15
CA GLY A 154 0.45 16.00 7.52
C GLY A 154 -0.14 16.72 6.32
N HIS A 155 0.61 16.84 5.21
CA HIS A 155 0.09 17.40 3.96
C HIS A 155 -0.96 16.49 3.33
N VAL A 156 -0.65 15.19 3.21
CA VAL A 156 -1.58 14.18 2.66
C VAL A 156 -2.87 14.15 3.48
N ALA A 157 -2.75 14.10 4.82
CA ALA A 157 -3.89 14.10 5.74
C ALA A 157 -4.77 15.35 5.56
N LYS A 158 -4.16 16.53 5.46
CA LYS A 158 -4.88 17.79 5.24
C LYS A 158 -5.67 17.76 3.94
N ILE A 159 -4.99 17.49 2.82
CA ILE A 159 -5.64 17.48 1.50
C ILE A 159 -6.73 16.41 1.45
N ALA A 160 -6.48 15.20 1.96
CA ALA A 160 -7.46 14.12 1.96
C ALA A 160 -8.72 14.49 2.76
N GLN A 161 -8.59 15.10 3.94
CA GLN A 161 -9.72 15.51 4.77
C GLN A 161 -10.50 16.67 4.13
N GLU A 162 -9.83 17.67 3.53
CA GLU A 162 -10.45 18.78 2.83
C GLU A 162 -11.27 18.33 1.60
N ILE A 163 -10.73 17.36 0.83
CA ILE A 163 -11.37 16.82 -0.38
C ILE A 163 -12.38 15.71 -0.05
N GLY A 164 -12.17 14.98 1.04
CA GLY A 164 -12.93 13.80 1.42
C GLY A 164 -12.42 12.52 0.72
N CYS A 165 -11.10 12.42 0.49
CA CYS A 165 -10.47 11.19 0.05
C CYS A 165 -10.39 10.18 1.19
N LYS A 166 -10.46 8.90 0.85
CA LYS A 166 -10.24 7.83 1.81
C LYS A 166 -8.75 7.64 2.07
N LEU A 167 -8.42 7.41 3.33
CA LEU A 167 -7.05 7.17 3.77
C LEU A 167 -6.87 5.75 4.28
N VAL A 168 -5.66 5.23 4.15
CA VAL A 168 -5.16 4.03 4.83
C VAL A 168 -3.86 4.37 5.56
N ILE A 169 -3.46 3.54 6.52
CA ILE A 169 -2.14 3.61 7.15
C ILE A 169 -1.43 2.29 6.95
N ASN A 170 -0.20 2.35 6.44
CA ASN A 170 0.64 1.18 6.22
C ASN A 170 2.07 1.44 6.68
N THR A 171 2.84 0.36 6.81
CA THR A 171 4.23 0.46 7.26
C THR A 171 5.21 0.66 6.12
N ASP A 172 4.92 0.14 4.94
CA ASP A 172 5.91 0.04 3.87
C ASP A 172 7.17 -0.68 4.38
N ALA A 173 6.93 -1.80 5.12
CA ALA A 173 7.95 -2.51 5.86
C ALA A 173 8.87 -3.31 4.93
N HIS A 174 10.19 -3.15 5.13
CA HIS A 174 11.25 -3.88 4.43
C HIS A 174 12.09 -4.72 5.40
N SER A 175 12.05 -4.39 6.69
CA SER A 175 12.82 -5.05 7.73
C SER A 175 11.95 -5.39 8.94
N PRO A 176 12.41 -6.28 9.83
CA PRO A 176 11.69 -6.61 11.07
C PRO A 176 11.36 -5.40 11.96
N SER A 177 12.18 -4.37 11.90
CA SER A 177 12.03 -3.16 12.72
C SER A 177 10.98 -2.17 12.21
N ASP A 178 10.48 -2.38 10.98
CA ASP A 178 9.53 -1.46 10.35
C ASP A 178 8.07 -1.79 10.72
N PHE A 179 7.80 -3.03 11.18
CA PHE A 179 6.46 -3.43 11.59
C PHE A 179 6.03 -2.69 12.87
N ILE A 180 4.78 -2.29 12.90
CA ILE A 180 4.19 -1.56 14.02
C ILE A 180 2.91 -2.25 14.52
N ASP A 181 2.57 -2.00 15.79
CA ASP A 181 1.29 -2.36 16.37
C ASP A 181 0.22 -1.28 16.11
N THR A 182 -1.03 -1.61 16.40
CA THR A 182 -2.18 -0.70 16.26
C THR A 182 -2.00 0.57 17.08
N GLN A 183 -1.38 0.52 18.26
CA GLN A 183 -1.20 1.69 19.12
C GLN A 183 -0.21 2.68 18.52
N THR A 184 0.84 2.17 17.86
CA THR A 184 1.81 2.99 17.14
C THR A 184 1.17 3.63 15.90
N ALA A 185 0.37 2.87 15.14
CA ALA A 185 -0.40 3.39 14.02
C ALA A 185 -1.31 4.56 14.43
N ILE A 186 -2.03 4.43 15.56
CA ILE A 186 -2.87 5.50 16.12
C ILE A 186 -2.04 6.75 16.44
N LYS A 187 -0.83 6.60 17.00
CA LYS A 187 0.06 7.74 17.29
C LYS A 187 0.49 8.46 16.01
N ILE A 188 0.82 7.70 14.95
CA ILE A 188 1.20 8.26 13.65
C ILE A 188 0.04 9.03 13.03
N LEU A 189 -1.17 8.46 13.02
CA LEU A 189 -2.38 9.11 12.51
C LEU A 189 -2.69 10.41 13.27
N ARG A 190 -2.59 10.41 14.61
CA ARG A 190 -2.72 11.61 15.43
C ARG A 190 -1.65 12.67 15.07
N GLY A 191 -0.40 12.22 14.92
CA GLY A 191 0.71 13.09 14.53
C GLY A 191 0.53 13.71 13.14
N ALA A 192 -0.11 13.00 12.22
CA ALA A 192 -0.49 13.50 10.89
C ALA A 192 -1.70 14.47 10.92
N GLY A 193 -2.40 14.61 12.05
CA GLY A 193 -3.58 15.47 12.17
C GLY A 193 -4.89 14.84 11.68
N ILE A 194 -4.96 13.51 11.66
CA ILE A 194 -6.18 12.78 11.31
C ILE A 194 -7.23 12.93 12.42
N VAL A 195 -8.43 13.33 12.05
CA VAL A 195 -9.56 13.53 12.97
C VAL A 195 -10.28 12.20 13.22
N ASP A 196 -10.63 11.47 12.17
CA ASP A 196 -11.32 10.18 12.26
C ASP A 196 -10.35 9.02 12.04
N ILE A 197 -9.66 8.63 13.13
CA ILE A 197 -8.68 7.54 13.12
C ILE A 197 -9.36 6.19 12.89
N GLU A 198 -10.54 5.99 13.45
CA GLU A 198 -11.28 4.74 13.33
C GLU A 198 -11.68 4.48 11.88
N GLU A 199 -12.10 5.52 11.15
CA GLU A 199 -12.41 5.42 9.73
C GLU A 199 -11.18 4.97 8.91
N VAL A 200 -9.99 5.53 9.18
CA VAL A 200 -8.75 5.13 8.49
C VAL A 200 -8.42 3.66 8.74
N LEU A 201 -8.48 3.20 9.99
CA LEU A 201 -8.25 1.80 10.33
C LEU A 201 -9.29 0.86 9.70
N ASN A 202 -10.56 1.29 9.65
CA ASN A 202 -11.64 0.52 9.04
C ASN A 202 -11.54 0.47 7.51
N ASN A 203 -10.90 1.44 6.86
CA ASN A 203 -10.70 1.42 5.42
C ASN A 203 -9.85 0.23 4.97
N SER A 204 -8.73 -0.06 5.65
CA SER A 204 -7.94 -1.27 5.37
C SER A 204 -8.75 -2.56 5.57
N LYS A 205 -9.62 -2.61 6.60
CA LYS A 205 -10.54 -3.75 6.82
C LYS A 205 -11.55 -3.90 5.68
N ARG A 206 -12.04 -2.80 5.11
CA ARG A 206 -12.96 -2.84 3.97
C ARG A 206 -12.28 -3.36 2.71
N ILE A 207 -11.04 -2.94 2.46
CA ILE A 207 -10.25 -3.40 1.31
C ILE A 207 -10.05 -4.91 1.40
N ILE A 208 -9.45 -5.41 2.47
CA ILE A 208 -9.11 -6.83 2.59
C ILE A 208 -10.37 -7.73 2.53
N LYS A 209 -11.44 -7.36 3.22
CA LYS A 209 -12.70 -8.10 3.19
C LYS A 209 -13.37 -8.11 1.81
N LYS A 210 -13.25 -7.04 1.03
CA LYS A 210 -13.76 -6.98 -0.33
C LYS A 210 -13.00 -7.93 -1.25
N LYS A 211 -11.67 -7.96 -1.12
CA LYS A 211 -10.77 -8.74 -1.98
C LYS A 211 -10.82 -10.25 -1.68
N LEU A 212 -10.95 -10.65 -0.42
CA LEU A 212 -11.03 -12.07 -0.04
C LEU A 212 -12.40 -12.73 -0.28
N ARG A 213 -13.44 -11.94 -0.61
CA ARG A 213 -14.79 -12.48 -0.91
C ARG A 213 -14.99 -12.86 -2.38
N HIS A 214 -14.00 -12.64 -3.21
CA HIS A 214 -14.01 -12.96 -4.64
C HIS A 214 -13.00 -14.06 -4.96
#